data_bf60ef2543c49d12441d5405e70e07d9
#
_entry.id   bf60ef2543c49d12441d5405e70e07d9
#
_cell.length_a   1.000
_cell.length_b   1.000
_cell.length_c   1.000
_cell.angle_alpha   90.00
_cell.angle_beta   90.00
_cell.angle_gamma   90.00
#
_symmetry.space_group_name_H-M   'P 1'
#
loop_
_entity.id
_entity.type
_entity.pdbx_description
1 polymer ?
#
loop_
_entity_poly.entity_id
_entity_poly.type
_entity_poly.pdbx_seq_one_letter_code
_entity_poly.pdbx_strand_id
1 'polypeptide(L)'
;HYKNKRKLKSESELKIKKNFLGSFRKSIIKSNRGDYVAIILGIFITSILFIFGFSAKPTFDNYGNNLKENLFCKYQYVLKAPIEIEDKTAEKYTTISASVYHPIRKADDDILLLGISENSKYFQNTKLPENKNEIIVSEYLSKKLRKYVGDEITIKSKLLDKEKTYKIVGIYKKSSTLSAFVKKEFLNEEIEQKKEFFNGYFSKEKLDIDEKYIATTIDENSMTDVSKQLSEIMEPLINTFIFLSAVFLAGFMYSLMKIITDKNTIQIDYLKIFGYTNREISKIYIRPITITVLISLLGLIPLELYAVKEIMYYSMLKFSGYLELYISPKIVILSILITITTYIFVSTLQFYRISKMNFSEVLKNRE
;
A
#
# COMPACT_ATOMS: atom_id res chain seq x y z
N HIS A 1 -35.39 -59.52 -21.10
CA HIS A 1 -34.54 -58.93 -22.14
C HIS A 1 -34.09 -57.53 -21.75
N TYR A 2 -32.88 -57.43 -21.16
CA TYR A 2 -32.11 -56.19 -21.20
C TYR A 2 -30.63 -56.56 -21.28
N LYS A 3 -30.09 -56.54 -22.48
CA LYS A 3 -28.66 -56.64 -22.77
C LYS A 3 -28.06 -55.24 -22.60
N ASN A 4 -27.48 -54.93 -21.45
CA ASN A 4 -26.59 -53.78 -21.33
C ASN A 4 -25.14 -54.23 -21.45
N LYS A 5 -24.64 -54.26 -22.69
CA LYS A 5 -23.23 -54.40 -22.95
C LYS A 5 -22.49 -53.14 -22.51
N ARG A 6 -22.06 -53.09 -21.24
CA ARG A 6 -20.91 -52.22 -20.89
C ARG A 6 -19.68 -52.74 -21.63
N LYS A 7 -19.26 -52.01 -22.64
CA LYS A 7 -17.92 -52.16 -23.22
C LYS A 7 -16.90 -51.96 -22.08
N LEU A 8 -16.34 -53.05 -21.60
CA LEU A 8 -15.10 -53.00 -20.82
C LEU A 8 -14.06 -52.36 -21.75
N LYS A 9 -13.66 -51.12 -21.41
CA LYS A 9 -12.48 -50.51 -22.03
C LYS A 9 -11.32 -51.48 -21.79
N SER A 10 -10.70 -51.94 -22.89
CA SER A 10 -9.49 -52.73 -22.86
C SER A 10 -8.51 -52.17 -21.86
N GLU A 11 -7.90 -53.06 -21.08
CA GLU A 11 -6.74 -52.78 -20.25
C GLU A 11 -5.71 -52.05 -21.13
N SER A 12 -5.72 -50.72 -20.99
CA SER A 12 -4.61 -49.93 -21.53
C SER A 12 -3.41 -50.35 -20.71
N GLU A 13 -2.46 -51.03 -21.37
CA GLU A 13 -1.15 -51.34 -20.82
C GLU A 13 -0.68 -50.20 -19.91
N LEU A 14 -0.55 -50.49 -18.64
CA LEU A 14 0.04 -49.60 -17.65
C LEU A 14 1.50 -49.42 -18.10
N LYS A 15 1.73 -48.43 -18.96
CA LYS A 15 3.08 -47.96 -19.23
C LYS A 15 3.67 -47.59 -17.90
N ILE A 16 4.54 -48.42 -17.35
CA ILE A 16 5.35 -48.15 -16.18
C ILE A 16 6.11 -46.85 -16.48
N LYS A 17 5.54 -45.72 -16.06
CA LYS A 17 6.18 -44.43 -16.27
C LYS A 17 7.48 -44.45 -15.47
N LYS A 18 8.58 -44.20 -16.15
CA LYS A 18 9.95 -44.06 -15.59
C LYS A 18 10.05 -43.17 -14.35
N ASN A 19 8.99 -42.46 -13.98
CA ASN A 19 8.96 -41.53 -12.84
C ASN A 19 7.68 -41.72 -12.00
N PHE A 20 7.56 -42.88 -11.34
CA PHE A 20 6.44 -43.21 -10.45
C PHE A 20 6.18 -42.11 -9.38
N LEU A 21 7.25 -41.65 -8.70
CA LEU A 21 7.15 -40.60 -7.66
C LEU A 21 6.61 -39.30 -8.22
N GLY A 22 6.97 -38.91 -9.46
CA GLY A 22 6.43 -37.70 -10.09
C GLY A 22 4.94 -37.81 -10.44
N SER A 23 4.49 -38.98 -10.91
CA SER A 23 3.08 -39.25 -11.22
C SER A 23 2.22 -39.27 -9.93
N PHE A 24 2.76 -39.85 -8.86
CA PHE A 24 2.13 -39.94 -7.58
C PHE A 24 1.95 -38.54 -6.93
N ARG A 25 2.98 -37.68 -6.97
CA ARG A 25 2.89 -36.27 -6.54
C ARG A 25 1.81 -35.50 -7.30
N LYS A 26 1.72 -35.67 -8.63
CA LYS A 26 0.65 -35.04 -9.43
C LYS A 26 -0.75 -35.52 -8.98
N SER A 27 -0.89 -36.79 -8.64
CA SER A 27 -2.14 -37.34 -8.10
C SER A 27 -2.50 -36.72 -6.76
N ILE A 28 -1.54 -36.55 -5.84
CA ILE A 28 -1.73 -35.91 -4.53
C ILE A 28 -2.19 -34.45 -4.74
N ILE A 29 -1.51 -33.67 -5.58
CA ILE A 29 -1.91 -32.29 -5.86
C ILE A 29 -3.35 -32.25 -6.43
N LYS A 30 -3.65 -33.16 -7.36
CA LYS A 30 -4.98 -33.23 -7.98
C LYS A 30 -6.08 -33.59 -6.96
N SER A 31 -5.80 -34.47 -6.03
CA SER A 31 -6.74 -34.89 -4.98
C SER A 31 -6.94 -33.82 -3.91
N ASN A 32 -5.95 -32.99 -3.64
CA ASN A 32 -5.97 -31.95 -2.60
C ASN A 32 -5.97 -30.51 -3.19
N ARG A 33 -6.54 -30.30 -4.38
CA ARG A 33 -6.49 -29.00 -5.09
C ARG A 33 -6.94 -27.83 -4.21
N GLY A 34 -8.02 -27.99 -3.46
CA GLY A 34 -8.54 -26.95 -2.58
C GLY A 34 -7.54 -26.54 -1.51
N ASP A 35 -6.84 -27.50 -0.92
CA ASP A 35 -5.84 -27.24 0.12
C ASP A 35 -4.62 -26.49 -0.48
N TYR A 36 -4.19 -26.80 -1.70
CA TYR A 36 -3.13 -26.07 -2.40
C TYR A 36 -3.55 -24.65 -2.78
N VAL A 37 -4.79 -24.45 -3.22
CA VAL A 37 -5.33 -23.10 -3.47
C VAL A 37 -5.37 -22.30 -2.16
N ALA A 38 -5.79 -22.93 -1.06
CA ALA A 38 -5.78 -22.27 0.25
C ALA A 38 -4.36 -21.86 0.68
N ILE A 39 -3.32 -22.70 0.42
CA ILE A 39 -1.91 -22.34 0.68
C ILE A 39 -1.54 -21.09 -0.13
N ILE A 40 -1.86 -21.04 -1.42
CA ILE A 40 -1.57 -19.89 -2.29
C ILE A 40 -2.23 -18.62 -1.75
N LEU A 41 -3.53 -18.69 -1.41
CA LEU A 41 -4.26 -17.57 -0.85
C LEU A 41 -3.72 -17.13 0.52
N GLY A 42 -3.36 -18.08 1.38
CA GLY A 42 -2.76 -17.80 2.69
C GLY A 42 -1.43 -17.07 2.56
N ILE A 43 -0.55 -17.50 1.63
CA ILE A 43 0.71 -16.82 1.34
C ILE A 43 0.42 -15.41 0.82
N PHE A 44 -0.50 -15.28 -0.14
CA PHE A 44 -0.87 -13.99 -0.71
C PHE A 44 -1.31 -12.99 0.35
N ILE A 45 -2.24 -13.39 1.23
CA ILE A 45 -2.75 -12.51 2.29
C ILE A 45 -1.63 -12.14 3.27
N THR A 46 -0.84 -13.12 3.72
CA THR A 46 0.21 -12.86 4.72
C THR A 46 1.38 -12.07 4.14
N SER A 47 1.74 -12.26 2.88
CA SER A 47 2.74 -11.43 2.19
C SER A 47 2.28 -9.97 2.09
N ILE A 48 1.01 -9.72 1.76
CA ILE A 48 0.42 -8.36 1.80
C ILE A 48 0.57 -7.75 3.19
N LEU A 49 0.25 -8.49 4.26
CA LEU A 49 0.35 -7.99 5.63
C LEU A 49 1.81 -7.66 6.00
N PHE A 50 2.78 -8.49 5.59
CA PHE A 50 4.20 -8.22 5.83
C PHE A 50 4.70 -7.01 5.03
N ILE A 51 4.40 -6.93 3.73
CA ILE A 51 4.81 -5.81 2.89
C ILE A 51 4.21 -4.51 3.44
N PHE A 52 2.92 -4.51 3.80
CA PHE A 52 2.24 -3.36 4.40
C PHE A 52 2.90 -2.96 5.73
N GLY A 53 3.10 -3.92 6.64
CA GLY A 53 3.72 -3.67 7.94
C GLY A 53 5.14 -3.11 7.81
N PHE A 54 6.01 -3.76 7.02
CA PHE A 54 7.39 -3.29 6.82
C PHE A 54 7.50 -1.98 6.04
N SER A 55 6.49 -1.64 5.22
CA SER A 55 6.45 -0.37 4.47
C SER A 55 6.03 0.81 5.34
N ALA A 56 5.35 0.59 6.44
CA ALA A 56 4.71 1.66 7.19
C ALA A 56 5.72 2.69 7.72
N LYS A 57 6.76 2.28 8.48
CA LYS A 57 7.80 3.19 8.97
C LYS A 57 8.55 3.91 7.85
N PRO A 58 9.10 3.20 6.83
CA PRO A 58 9.75 3.87 5.69
C PRO A 58 8.81 4.82 4.93
N THR A 59 7.52 4.56 4.92
CA THR A 59 6.52 5.46 4.31
C THR A 59 6.39 6.77 5.10
N PHE A 60 6.32 6.72 6.42
CA PHE A 60 6.30 7.93 7.26
C PHE A 60 7.61 8.71 7.17
N ASP A 61 8.75 8.03 7.19
CA ASP A 61 10.07 8.66 7.06
C ASP A 61 10.22 9.34 5.69
N ASN A 62 9.81 8.65 4.61
CA ASN A 62 9.82 9.21 3.26
C ASN A 62 8.84 10.39 3.12
N TYR A 63 7.68 10.34 3.78
CA TYR A 63 6.75 11.45 3.82
C TYR A 63 7.40 12.68 4.45
N GLY A 64 8.04 12.54 5.62
CA GLY A 64 8.77 13.63 6.28
C GLY A 64 9.87 14.23 5.39
N ASN A 65 10.65 13.39 4.70
CA ASN A 65 11.67 13.85 3.77
C ASN A 65 11.08 14.57 2.55
N ASN A 66 10.02 14.03 1.98
CA ASN A 66 9.31 14.67 0.85
C ASN A 66 8.69 16.02 1.24
N LEU A 67 8.21 16.15 2.48
CA LEU A 67 7.72 17.43 2.98
C LEU A 67 8.82 18.49 2.97
N LYS A 68 10.04 18.13 3.38
CA LYS A 68 11.20 19.04 3.36
C LYS A 68 11.64 19.40 1.93
N GLU A 69 11.82 18.39 1.10
CA GLU A 69 12.33 18.58 -0.27
C GLU A 69 11.36 19.34 -1.17
N ASN A 70 10.06 19.24 -0.90
CA ASN A 70 8.99 19.86 -1.68
C ASN A 70 8.52 21.21 -1.10
N LEU A 71 9.18 21.75 -0.09
CA LEU A 71 8.97 23.13 0.32
C LEU A 71 9.52 24.08 -0.76
N PHE A 72 8.65 24.87 -1.35
CA PHE A 72 9.08 25.86 -2.34
C PHE A 72 9.60 27.16 -1.73
N CYS A 73 9.40 27.38 -0.42
CA CYS A 73 10.02 28.43 0.38
C CYS A 73 10.34 27.90 1.78
N LYS A 74 11.31 28.52 2.46
CA LYS A 74 11.73 28.07 3.80
C LYS A 74 10.70 28.42 4.88
N TYR A 75 10.03 29.56 4.73
CA TYR A 75 8.96 30.02 5.61
C TYR A 75 7.77 30.49 4.77
N GLN A 76 6.61 29.98 5.09
CA GLN A 76 5.34 30.42 4.55
C GLN A 76 4.47 30.94 5.71
N TYR A 77 4.21 32.23 5.70
CA TYR A 77 3.38 32.90 6.69
C TYR A 77 1.98 33.07 6.16
N VAL A 78 0.98 32.65 6.95
CA VAL A 78 -0.41 33.00 6.73
C VAL A 78 -0.78 34.04 7.79
N LEU A 79 -1.29 35.19 7.37
CA LEU A 79 -1.59 36.31 8.23
C LEU A 79 -3.09 36.39 8.55
N LYS A 80 -3.41 36.89 9.74
CA LYS A 80 -4.80 37.22 10.13
C LYS A 80 -5.33 38.48 9.45
N ALA A 81 -4.43 39.41 9.13
CA ALA A 81 -4.70 40.63 8.39
C ALA A 81 -3.49 41.01 7.53
N PRO A 82 -3.68 41.70 6.39
CA PRO A 82 -2.58 42.19 5.58
C PRO A 82 -1.74 43.21 6.33
N ILE A 83 -0.46 42.96 6.50
CA ILE A 83 0.51 43.85 7.14
C ILE A 83 1.70 43.99 6.21
N GLU A 84 2.06 45.25 5.93
CA GLU A 84 3.25 45.55 5.13
C GLU A 84 4.52 45.38 6.00
N ILE A 85 5.51 44.74 5.42
CA ILE A 85 6.84 44.58 6.00
C ILE A 85 7.90 45.08 4.99
N GLU A 86 8.95 45.67 5.50
CA GLU A 86 10.08 46.18 4.71
C GLU A 86 11.14 45.08 4.49
N ASP A 87 10.76 43.95 3.94
CA ASP A 87 11.70 42.86 3.64
C ASP A 87 11.66 42.54 2.14
N LYS A 88 12.83 42.74 1.45
CA LYS A 88 12.98 42.50 0.01
C LYS A 88 12.98 41.03 -0.39
N THR A 89 13.12 40.13 0.56
CA THR A 89 13.09 38.67 0.33
C THR A 89 11.67 38.11 0.43
N ALA A 90 10.78 38.85 1.10
CA ALA A 90 9.39 38.45 1.28
C ALA A 90 8.56 38.68 0.01
N GLU A 91 7.83 37.67 -0.42
CA GLU A 91 6.93 37.72 -1.55
C GLU A 91 5.48 37.57 -1.08
N LYS A 92 4.64 38.53 -1.46
CA LYS A 92 3.22 38.57 -1.12
C LYS A 92 2.43 37.54 -1.91
N TYR A 93 1.58 36.79 -1.25
CA TYR A 93 0.63 35.89 -1.87
C TYR A 93 -0.75 35.98 -1.18
N THR A 94 -1.77 35.47 -1.86
CA THR A 94 -3.11 35.33 -1.31
C THR A 94 -3.42 33.85 -1.08
N THR A 95 -4.01 33.50 0.05
CA THR A 95 -4.48 32.15 0.28
C THR A 95 -5.85 32.14 0.90
N ILE A 96 -6.64 31.14 0.54
CA ILE A 96 -7.93 30.85 1.17
C ILE A 96 -8.03 29.37 1.47
N SER A 97 -8.73 29.04 2.55
CA SER A 97 -9.18 27.69 2.82
C SER A 97 -10.34 27.35 1.89
N ALA A 98 -10.21 26.26 1.20
CA ALA A 98 -11.21 25.79 0.26
C ALA A 98 -11.38 24.28 0.44
N SER A 99 -12.40 23.72 -0.17
CA SER A 99 -12.61 22.28 -0.23
C SER A 99 -12.85 21.81 -1.66
N VAL A 100 -12.51 20.57 -1.93
CA VAL A 100 -12.71 19.93 -3.22
C VAL A 100 -13.43 18.60 -3.04
N TYR A 101 -14.40 18.32 -3.89
CA TYR A 101 -15.13 17.07 -3.83
C TYR A 101 -14.26 15.88 -4.22
N HIS A 102 -14.16 14.90 -3.32
CA HIS A 102 -13.44 13.66 -3.56
C HIS A 102 -14.38 12.58 -4.12
N PRO A 103 -14.20 12.16 -5.39
CA PRO A 103 -15.17 11.30 -6.07
C PRO A 103 -15.31 9.90 -5.44
N ILE A 104 -14.24 9.34 -4.90
CA ILE A 104 -14.24 7.99 -4.29
C ILE A 104 -14.79 8.05 -2.85
N ARG A 105 -14.37 9.06 -2.07
CA ARG A 105 -14.83 9.23 -0.68
C ARG A 105 -16.26 9.75 -0.60
N LYS A 106 -16.75 10.39 -1.66
CA LYS A 106 -18.05 11.10 -1.72
C LYS A 106 -18.20 12.15 -0.59
N ALA A 107 -17.11 12.85 -0.31
CA ALA A 107 -17.03 13.90 0.70
C ALA A 107 -16.00 14.92 0.27
N ASP A 108 -16.03 16.11 0.86
CA ASP A 108 -15.08 17.16 0.56
C ASP A 108 -13.74 16.93 1.30
N ASP A 109 -12.63 17.25 0.64
CA ASP A 109 -11.29 17.34 1.19
C ASP A 109 -10.86 18.80 1.30
N ASP A 110 -10.31 19.17 2.45
CA ASP A 110 -9.81 20.52 2.67
C ASP A 110 -8.50 20.73 1.87
N ILE A 111 -8.41 21.86 1.19
CA ILE A 111 -7.27 22.27 0.40
C ILE A 111 -6.93 23.74 0.67
N LEU A 112 -5.72 24.11 0.29
CA LEU A 112 -5.32 25.52 0.22
C LEU A 112 -5.39 25.97 -1.24
N LEU A 113 -6.18 27.03 -1.50
CA LEU A 113 -6.15 27.71 -2.79
C LEU A 113 -5.24 28.93 -2.67
N LEU A 114 -4.17 28.93 -3.46
CA LEU A 114 -3.12 29.95 -3.44
C LEU A 114 -3.14 30.79 -4.71
N GLY A 115 -3.22 32.09 -4.51
CA GLY A 115 -3.01 33.11 -5.55
C GLY A 115 -1.55 33.52 -5.60
N ILE A 116 -0.87 33.19 -6.66
CA ILE A 116 0.55 33.40 -6.87
C ILE A 116 0.77 34.57 -7.84
N SER A 117 1.78 35.41 -7.56
CA SER A 117 2.18 36.48 -8.45
C SER A 117 2.85 35.96 -9.72
N GLU A 118 2.62 36.60 -10.86
CA GLU A 118 3.13 36.14 -12.18
C GLU A 118 4.66 36.03 -12.21
N ASN A 119 5.36 36.92 -11.49
CA ASN A 119 6.82 36.96 -11.40
C ASN A 119 7.34 36.35 -10.06
N SER A 120 6.68 35.34 -9.56
CA SER A 120 7.08 34.70 -8.29
C SER A 120 8.49 34.13 -8.36
N LYS A 121 9.31 34.47 -7.36
CA LYS A 121 10.65 33.91 -7.15
C LYS A 121 10.61 32.51 -6.58
N TYR A 122 9.51 32.13 -5.94
CA TYR A 122 9.33 30.87 -5.23
C TYR A 122 8.57 29.84 -6.06
N PHE A 123 7.61 30.27 -6.87
CA PHE A 123 6.85 29.39 -7.75
C PHE A 123 7.53 29.30 -9.12
N GLN A 124 8.54 28.42 -9.22
CA GLN A 124 9.38 28.27 -10.41
C GLN A 124 9.03 27.01 -11.21
N ASN A 125 9.45 27.01 -12.49
CA ASN A 125 9.34 25.86 -13.41
C ASN A 125 7.90 25.44 -13.79
N THR A 126 6.90 26.27 -13.51
CA THR A 126 5.52 26.01 -13.91
C THR A 126 4.87 27.33 -14.30
N LYS A 127 4.29 27.42 -15.48
CA LYS A 127 3.54 28.60 -15.92
C LYS A 127 2.21 28.63 -15.20
N LEU A 128 1.86 29.77 -14.60
CA LEU A 128 0.55 30.00 -14.01
C LEU A 128 -0.57 29.93 -15.06
N PRO A 129 -1.81 29.59 -14.67
CA PRO A 129 -2.94 29.52 -15.57
C PRO A 129 -3.17 30.84 -16.29
N GLU A 130 -3.48 30.81 -17.57
CA GLU A 130 -3.77 32.01 -18.36
C GLU A 130 -5.22 32.45 -18.25
N ASN A 131 -6.13 31.50 -18.00
CA ASN A 131 -7.56 31.75 -17.90
C ASN A 131 -8.08 31.57 -16.45
N LYS A 132 -9.14 32.31 -16.09
CA LYS A 132 -9.78 32.25 -14.77
C LYS A 132 -10.41 30.89 -14.43
N ASN A 133 -10.67 30.04 -15.42
CA ASN A 133 -11.26 28.72 -15.24
C ASN A 133 -10.22 27.59 -15.27
N GLU A 134 -8.95 27.94 -15.27
CA GLU A 134 -7.82 27.02 -15.25
C GLU A 134 -7.13 27.03 -13.90
N ILE A 135 -6.56 25.88 -13.52
CA ILE A 135 -5.91 25.72 -12.24
C ILE A 135 -4.72 24.77 -12.36
N ILE A 136 -3.71 25.01 -11.54
CA ILE A 136 -2.62 24.07 -11.30
C ILE A 136 -2.88 23.42 -9.94
N VAL A 137 -2.68 22.13 -9.84
CA VAL A 137 -2.83 21.39 -8.59
C VAL A 137 -1.49 20.85 -8.12
N SER A 138 -1.33 20.70 -6.79
CA SER A 138 -0.16 19.99 -6.25
C SER A 138 -0.19 18.53 -6.67
N GLU A 139 0.98 17.90 -6.77
CA GLU A 139 1.10 16.48 -7.07
C GLU A 139 0.33 15.63 -6.05
N TYR A 140 0.35 16.03 -4.77
CA TYR A 140 -0.38 15.36 -3.71
C TYR A 140 -1.89 15.43 -3.90
N LEU A 141 -2.42 16.59 -4.30
CA LEU A 141 -3.84 16.74 -4.59
C LEU A 141 -4.25 15.92 -5.81
N SER A 142 -3.45 15.97 -6.88
CA SER A 142 -3.67 15.16 -8.09
C SER A 142 -3.72 13.66 -7.78
N LYS A 143 -2.73 13.13 -7.05
CA LYS A 143 -2.67 11.73 -6.66
C LYS A 143 -3.82 11.33 -5.73
N LYS A 144 -4.17 12.18 -4.77
CA LYS A 144 -5.27 11.92 -3.83
C LYS A 144 -6.61 11.82 -4.53
N LEU A 145 -6.92 12.76 -5.41
CA LEU A 145 -8.17 12.78 -6.17
C LEU A 145 -8.17 11.83 -7.38
N ARG A 146 -6.99 11.31 -7.77
CA ARG A 146 -6.77 10.59 -9.05
C ARG A 146 -7.24 11.42 -10.24
N LYS A 147 -6.94 12.74 -10.20
CA LYS A 147 -7.24 13.71 -11.25
C LYS A 147 -5.96 14.24 -11.85
N TYR A 148 -5.91 14.34 -13.17
CA TYR A 148 -4.73 14.67 -13.95
C TYR A 148 -4.94 15.89 -14.84
N VAL A 149 -3.90 16.31 -15.56
CA VAL A 149 -4.01 17.41 -16.54
C VAL A 149 -5.08 17.08 -17.57
N GLY A 150 -6.01 18.02 -17.76
CA GLY A 150 -7.18 17.89 -18.64
C GLY A 150 -8.48 17.58 -17.90
N ASP A 151 -8.41 17.06 -16.69
CA ASP A 151 -9.60 16.79 -15.84
C ASP A 151 -10.13 18.08 -15.21
N GLU A 152 -11.35 18.00 -14.72
CA GLU A 152 -12.03 19.10 -14.01
C GLU A 152 -12.15 18.79 -12.51
N ILE A 153 -12.00 19.85 -11.69
CA ILE A 153 -12.25 19.83 -10.26
C ILE A 153 -13.16 20.97 -9.86
N THR A 154 -14.06 20.73 -8.93
CA THR A 154 -14.95 21.75 -8.37
C THR A 154 -14.48 22.15 -6.98
N ILE A 155 -14.16 23.42 -6.80
CA ILE A 155 -13.68 24.01 -5.56
C ILE A 155 -14.79 24.80 -4.90
N LYS A 156 -14.93 24.67 -3.60
CA LYS A 156 -15.87 25.37 -2.73
C LYS A 156 -15.09 26.13 -1.68
N SER A 157 -15.51 27.33 -1.37
CA SER A 157 -15.00 28.09 -0.23
C SER A 157 -16.09 29.01 0.32
N LYS A 158 -16.04 29.31 1.61
CA LYS A 158 -16.93 30.31 2.22
C LYS A 158 -16.69 31.73 1.71
N LEU A 159 -15.53 31.97 1.10
CA LEU A 159 -15.13 33.26 0.54
C LEU A 159 -15.42 33.36 -0.96
N LEU A 160 -15.87 32.30 -1.59
CA LEU A 160 -16.32 32.28 -2.98
C LEU A 160 -17.84 32.28 -3.00
N ASP A 161 -18.45 33.14 -3.80
CA ASP A 161 -19.91 33.28 -3.92
C ASP A 161 -20.62 31.98 -4.32
N LYS A 162 -19.94 31.16 -5.14
CA LYS A 162 -20.44 29.88 -5.67
C LYS A 162 -19.32 28.86 -5.78
N GLU A 163 -19.71 27.59 -5.82
CA GLU A 163 -18.83 26.53 -6.25
C GLU A 163 -18.32 26.82 -7.66
N LYS A 164 -17.00 26.69 -7.87
CA LYS A 164 -16.38 26.94 -9.16
C LYS A 164 -15.66 25.73 -9.68
N THR A 165 -15.91 25.40 -10.94
CA THR A 165 -15.23 24.30 -11.65
C THR A 165 -14.06 24.85 -12.43
N TYR A 166 -12.91 24.22 -12.24
CA TYR A 166 -11.65 24.55 -12.88
C TYR A 166 -11.14 23.36 -13.68
N LYS A 167 -10.52 23.64 -14.82
CA LYS A 167 -9.77 22.67 -15.60
C LYS A 167 -8.32 22.62 -15.12
N ILE A 168 -7.82 21.43 -14.82
CA ILE A 168 -6.43 21.22 -14.44
C ILE A 168 -5.55 21.38 -15.70
N VAL A 169 -4.66 22.39 -15.69
CA VAL A 169 -3.73 22.65 -16.79
C VAL A 169 -2.28 22.30 -16.45
N GLY A 170 -1.99 22.01 -15.18
CA GLY A 170 -0.65 21.64 -14.74
C GLY A 170 -0.64 20.96 -13.37
N ILE A 171 0.46 20.26 -13.10
CA ILE A 171 0.72 19.63 -11.79
C ILE A 171 2.02 20.21 -11.25
N TYR A 172 1.96 20.81 -10.06
CA TYR A 172 3.10 21.38 -9.36
C TYR A 172 3.70 20.37 -8.39
N LYS A 173 4.95 19.98 -8.64
CA LYS A 173 5.63 18.90 -7.88
C LYS A 173 6.23 19.38 -6.56
N LYS A 174 6.58 20.66 -6.46
CA LYS A 174 7.18 21.25 -5.24
C LYS A 174 6.11 21.82 -4.31
N SER A 175 5.21 20.99 -3.84
CA SER A 175 4.23 21.35 -2.81
C SER A 175 4.00 20.19 -1.90
N SER A 176 4.16 20.43 -0.60
CA SER A 176 4.00 19.45 0.47
C SER A 176 2.60 19.37 1.05
N THR A 177 1.65 20.14 0.51
CA THR A 177 0.26 20.20 0.98
C THR A 177 -0.73 19.91 -0.14
N LEU A 178 -1.98 19.64 0.22
CA LEU A 178 -3.08 19.57 -0.73
C LEU A 178 -3.42 20.99 -1.17
N SER A 179 -2.82 21.44 -2.26
CA SER A 179 -2.90 22.83 -2.71
C SER A 179 -3.28 22.91 -4.17
N ALA A 180 -3.93 24.04 -4.48
CA ALA A 180 -4.22 24.45 -5.85
C ALA A 180 -3.74 25.89 -6.05
N PHE A 181 -3.31 26.22 -7.26
CA PHE A 181 -2.62 27.47 -7.59
C PHE A 181 -3.28 28.15 -8.77
N VAL A 182 -3.55 29.44 -8.58
CA VAL A 182 -4.07 30.36 -9.61
C VAL A 182 -3.28 31.66 -9.61
N LYS A 183 -3.49 32.55 -10.58
CA LYS A 183 -2.93 33.90 -10.50
C LYS A 183 -3.53 34.65 -9.32
N LYS A 184 -2.69 35.39 -8.56
CA LYS A 184 -3.13 36.18 -7.41
C LYS A 184 -4.25 37.15 -7.76
N GLU A 185 -4.16 37.79 -8.90
CA GLU A 185 -5.15 38.72 -9.39
C GLU A 185 -6.52 38.07 -9.62
N PHE A 186 -6.53 36.86 -10.17
CA PHE A 186 -7.77 36.11 -10.40
C PHE A 186 -8.44 35.71 -9.07
N LEU A 187 -7.63 35.23 -8.12
CA LEU A 187 -8.15 34.88 -6.80
C LEU A 187 -8.69 36.07 -6.05
N ASN A 188 -7.95 37.21 -6.07
CA ASN A 188 -8.36 38.44 -5.40
C ASN A 188 -9.68 38.97 -5.96
N GLU A 189 -9.85 38.93 -7.28
CA GLU A 189 -11.11 39.33 -7.92
C GLU A 189 -12.27 38.41 -7.51
N GLU A 190 -12.03 37.09 -7.43
CA GLU A 190 -13.05 36.10 -7.05
C GLU A 190 -13.51 36.24 -5.59
N ILE A 191 -12.63 36.69 -4.69
CA ILE A 191 -12.97 36.96 -3.29
C ILE A 191 -13.33 38.43 -3.03
N GLU A 192 -13.64 39.19 -4.07
CA GLU A 192 -14.02 40.62 -4.04
C GLU A 192 -13.02 41.52 -3.31
N GLN A 193 -11.72 41.24 -3.45
CA GLN A 193 -10.64 42.02 -2.88
C GLN A 193 -9.92 42.84 -3.94
N LYS A 194 -9.18 43.87 -3.49
CA LYS A 194 -8.33 44.68 -4.35
C LYS A 194 -7.23 43.82 -4.98
N LYS A 195 -6.78 44.19 -6.18
CA LYS A 195 -5.71 43.45 -6.89
C LYS A 195 -4.43 43.27 -6.08
N GLU A 196 -4.09 44.27 -5.26
CA GLU A 196 -2.90 44.27 -4.41
C GLU A 196 -3.08 43.50 -3.12
N PHE A 197 -4.28 43.04 -2.82
CA PHE A 197 -4.57 42.28 -1.57
C PHE A 197 -3.64 41.06 -1.43
N PHE A 198 -3.24 40.81 -0.20
CA PHE A 198 -2.48 39.64 0.21
C PHE A 198 -2.80 39.32 1.66
N ASN A 199 -2.63 38.08 2.04
CA ASN A 199 -2.74 37.62 3.40
C ASN A 199 -1.67 36.59 3.77
N GLY A 200 -0.53 36.63 3.08
CA GLY A 200 0.61 35.79 3.41
C GLY A 200 1.91 36.22 2.74
N TYR A 201 3.00 35.69 3.27
CA TYR A 201 4.35 35.89 2.76
C TYR A 201 5.07 34.56 2.53
N PHE A 202 5.76 34.44 1.40
CA PHE A 202 6.81 33.46 1.19
C PHE A 202 8.15 34.11 1.49
N SER A 203 9.01 33.44 2.26
CA SER A 203 10.34 33.95 2.56
C SER A 203 11.38 32.85 2.65
N LYS A 204 12.64 33.20 2.36
CA LYS A 204 13.82 32.35 2.62
C LYS A 204 14.35 32.51 4.04
N GLU A 205 14.08 33.62 4.65
CA GLU A 205 14.54 33.98 6.00
C GLU A 205 13.35 34.15 6.94
N LYS A 206 13.61 34.03 8.23
CA LYS A 206 12.58 34.29 9.25
C LYS A 206 12.24 35.76 9.24
N LEU A 207 10.97 36.10 9.03
CA LEU A 207 10.48 37.46 9.02
C LEU A 207 10.18 37.94 10.45
N ASP A 208 10.46 39.20 10.74
CA ASP A 208 10.11 39.86 12.00
C ASP A 208 8.66 40.38 11.93
N ILE A 209 7.73 39.45 12.19
CA ILE A 209 6.29 39.74 12.25
C ILE A 209 5.80 39.42 13.64
N ASP A 210 5.10 40.37 14.27
CA ASP A 210 4.47 40.15 15.59
C ASP A 210 3.49 38.98 15.53
N GLU A 211 3.64 38.02 16.42
CA GLU A 211 2.86 36.75 16.48
C GLU A 211 1.34 36.97 16.52
N LYS A 212 0.88 38.14 17.07
CA LYS A 212 -0.56 38.45 17.08
C LYS A 212 -1.17 38.56 15.68
N TYR A 213 -0.37 38.87 14.67
CA TYR A 213 -0.79 38.98 13.26
C TYR A 213 -0.61 37.70 12.45
N ILE A 214 0.12 36.75 12.97
CA ILE A 214 0.36 35.45 12.32
C ILE A 214 -0.80 34.50 12.65
N ALA A 215 -1.45 33.96 11.65
CA ALA A 215 -2.41 32.88 11.79
C ALA A 215 -1.71 31.52 11.91
N THR A 216 -0.75 31.28 11.02
CA THR A 216 0.11 30.08 11.04
C THR A 216 1.40 30.32 10.29
N THR A 217 2.46 29.64 10.69
CA THR A 217 3.72 29.56 9.98
C THR A 217 3.96 28.14 9.55
N ILE A 218 4.19 27.93 8.27
CA ILE A 218 4.56 26.63 7.72
C ILE A 218 6.06 26.68 7.42
N ASP A 219 6.82 25.87 8.14
CA ASP A 219 8.26 25.73 7.96
C ASP A 219 8.67 24.25 7.98
N GLU A 220 9.95 24.00 7.74
CA GLU A 220 10.49 22.64 7.70
C GLU A 220 10.24 21.86 9.00
N ASN A 221 10.37 22.53 10.15
CA ASN A 221 10.23 21.87 11.46
C ASN A 221 8.77 21.49 11.71
N SER A 222 7.83 22.43 11.54
CA SER A 222 6.40 22.18 11.76
C SER A 222 5.87 21.02 10.90
N MET A 223 6.38 20.89 9.66
CA MET A 223 5.98 19.81 8.75
C MET A 223 6.57 18.45 9.15
N THR A 224 7.82 18.43 9.60
CA THR A 224 8.48 17.17 9.93
C THR A 224 8.12 16.62 11.28
N ASP A 225 7.77 17.48 12.24
CA ASP A 225 7.37 17.05 13.59
C ASP A 225 6.09 16.21 13.55
N VAL A 226 5.13 16.55 12.70
CA VAL A 226 3.93 15.73 12.48
C VAL A 226 4.29 14.32 11.95
N SER A 227 5.20 14.24 10.99
CA SER A 227 5.65 12.95 10.43
C SER A 227 6.37 12.08 11.47
N LYS A 228 7.24 12.69 12.30
CA LYS A 228 7.95 11.99 13.38
C LYS A 228 6.97 11.48 14.44
N GLN A 229 6.06 12.33 14.91
CA GLN A 229 5.04 11.94 15.89
C GLN A 229 4.19 10.78 15.38
N LEU A 230 3.75 10.81 14.12
CA LEU A 230 3.02 9.70 13.52
C LEU A 230 3.85 8.42 13.49
N SER A 231 5.13 8.50 13.10
CA SER A 231 6.03 7.36 13.06
C SER A 231 6.22 6.74 14.45
N GLU A 232 6.49 7.56 15.47
CA GLU A 232 6.71 7.11 16.85
C GLU A 232 5.47 6.47 17.48
N ILE A 233 4.29 7.05 17.27
CA ILE A 233 3.02 6.50 17.79
C ILE A 233 2.68 5.18 17.09
N MET A 234 2.91 5.08 15.80
CA MET A 234 2.52 3.92 15.00
C MET A 234 3.52 2.76 15.08
N GLU A 235 4.79 3.00 15.40
CA GLU A 235 5.83 1.98 15.39
C GLU A 235 5.51 0.76 16.30
N PRO A 236 5.07 0.90 17.56
CA PRO A 236 4.71 -0.24 18.39
C PRO A 236 3.52 -1.05 17.84
N LEU A 237 2.53 -0.36 17.27
CA LEU A 237 1.36 -1.00 16.65
C LEU A 237 1.77 -1.80 15.42
N ILE A 238 2.64 -1.24 14.58
CA ILE A 238 3.16 -1.89 13.37
C ILE A 238 3.96 -3.14 13.74
N ASN A 239 4.85 -3.06 14.72
CA ASN A 239 5.65 -4.19 15.18
C ASN A 239 4.76 -5.33 15.74
N THR A 240 3.73 -4.98 16.51
CA THR A 240 2.73 -5.93 17.00
C THR A 240 1.98 -6.60 15.84
N PHE A 241 1.58 -5.81 14.85
CA PHE A 241 0.89 -6.32 13.66
C PHE A 241 1.75 -7.27 12.84
N ILE A 242 3.05 -6.97 12.64
CA ILE A 242 3.99 -7.86 11.95
C ILE A 242 4.15 -9.17 12.72
N PHE A 243 4.31 -9.11 14.05
CA PHE A 243 4.40 -10.30 14.89
C PHE A 243 3.15 -11.18 14.79
N LEU A 244 1.96 -10.61 14.93
CA LEU A 244 0.69 -11.34 14.78
C LEU A 244 0.54 -11.96 13.38
N SER A 245 0.98 -11.27 12.34
CA SER A 245 0.98 -11.79 10.97
C SER A 245 1.88 -13.02 10.82
N ALA A 246 3.04 -13.03 11.47
CA ALA A 246 3.94 -14.18 11.48
C ALA A 246 3.34 -15.39 12.22
N VAL A 247 2.71 -15.16 13.37
CA VAL A 247 2.00 -16.20 14.13
C VAL A 247 0.83 -16.77 13.32
N PHE A 248 0.06 -15.90 12.68
CA PHE A 248 -1.05 -16.31 11.81
C PHE A 248 -0.56 -17.17 10.64
N LEU A 249 0.51 -16.75 9.95
CA LEU A 249 1.10 -17.53 8.87
C LEU A 249 1.54 -18.91 9.34
N ALA A 250 2.23 -19.00 10.48
CA ALA A 250 2.71 -20.26 11.03
C ALA A 250 1.55 -21.21 11.35
N GLY A 251 0.52 -20.71 12.05
CA GLY A 251 -0.67 -21.49 12.43
C GLY A 251 -1.48 -21.95 11.21
N PHE A 252 -1.65 -21.05 10.24
CA PHE A 252 -2.36 -21.33 8.99
C PHE A 252 -1.63 -22.39 8.15
N MET A 253 -0.34 -22.22 7.91
CA MET A 253 0.48 -23.18 7.18
C MET A 253 0.54 -24.53 7.89
N TYR A 254 0.70 -24.54 9.23
CA TYR A 254 0.67 -25.78 10.01
C TYR A 254 -0.67 -26.52 9.83
N SER A 255 -1.79 -25.82 9.93
CA SER A 255 -3.13 -26.40 9.81
C SER A 255 -3.36 -27.01 8.42
N LEU A 256 -3.00 -26.30 7.35
CA LEU A 256 -3.15 -26.81 5.98
C LEU A 256 -2.25 -28.00 5.70
N MET A 257 -0.99 -27.97 6.11
CA MET A 257 -0.08 -29.10 5.95
C MET A 257 -0.55 -30.31 6.77
N LYS A 258 -1.11 -30.06 7.97
CA LYS A 258 -1.74 -31.10 8.79
C LYS A 258 -2.92 -31.74 8.07
N ILE A 259 -3.84 -30.95 7.51
CA ILE A 259 -5.01 -31.46 6.78
C ILE A 259 -4.58 -32.32 5.60
N ILE A 260 -3.60 -31.88 4.79
CA ILE A 260 -3.08 -32.67 3.68
C ILE A 260 -2.48 -34.01 4.17
N THR A 261 -1.74 -33.99 5.27
CA THR A 261 -1.13 -35.19 5.85
C THR A 261 -2.20 -36.14 6.37
N ASP A 262 -3.19 -35.63 7.12
CA ASP A 262 -4.25 -36.45 7.72
C ASP A 262 -5.16 -37.09 6.66
N LYS A 263 -5.51 -36.38 5.60
CA LYS A 263 -6.24 -36.93 4.44
C LYS A 263 -5.51 -38.07 3.75
N ASN A 264 -4.19 -38.13 3.86
CA ASN A 264 -3.34 -39.11 3.19
C ASN A 264 -2.71 -40.11 4.17
N THR A 265 -3.17 -40.19 5.44
CA THR A 265 -2.57 -41.07 6.48
C THR A 265 -2.50 -42.51 6.02
N ILE A 266 -3.59 -43.08 5.51
CA ILE A 266 -3.62 -44.48 5.03
C ILE A 266 -2.58 -44.72 3.94
N GLN A 267 -2.39 -43.80 3.03
CA GLN A 267 -1.39 -43.91 1.95
C GLN A 267 0.03 -43.82 2.50
N ILE A 268 0.25 -42.96 3.52
CA ILE A 268 1.53 -42.84 4.22
C ILE A 268 1.87 -44.16 4.91
N ASP A 269 0.91 -44.78 5.57
CA ASP A 269 1.11 -46.05 6.26
C ASP A 269 1.41 -47.20 5.29
N TYR A 270 0.71 -47.31 4.16
CA TYR A 270 1.06 -48.24 3.11
C TYR A 270 2.50 -48.07 2.59
N LEU A 271 2.95 -46.81 2.36
CA LEU A 271 4.31 -46.50 1.95
C LEU A 271 5.33 -47.00 3.01
N LYS A 272 5.04 -46.83 4.31
CA LYS A 272 5.90 -47.33 5.38
C LYS A 272 5.95 -48.88 5.39
N ILE A 273 4.81 -49.55 5.20
CA ILE A 273 4.74 -51.01 5.08
C ILE A 273 5.58 -51.49 3.90
N PHE A 274 5.59 -50.77 2.78
CA PHE A 274 6.43 -51.12 1.60
C PHE A 274 7.91 -50.75 1.79
N GLY A 275 8.34 -50.30 2.97
CA GLY A 275 9.73 -50.06 3.31
C GLY A 275 10.27 -48.69 2.91
N TYR A 276 9.39 -47.72 2.52
CA TYR A 276 9.82 -46.36 2.26
C TYR A 276 10.25 -45.65 3.56
N THR A 277 11.38 -45.00 3.49
CA THR A 277 11.91 -44.21 4.62
C THR A 277 11.08 -42.94 4.87
N ASN A 278 11.09 -42.44 6.12
CA ASN A 278 10.40 -41.19 6.48
C ASN A 278 10.84 -40.00 5.58
N ARG A 279 12.11 -39.98 5.12
CA ARG A 279 12.62 -38.96 4.19
C ARG A 279 11.98 -39.06 2.80
N GLU A 280 11.78 -40.26 2.29
CA GLU A 280 11.14 -40.48 0.98
C GLU A 280 9.65 -40.11 1.05
N ILE A 281 8.97 -40.53 2.09
CA ILE A 281 7.56 -40.19 2.33
C ILE A 281 7.40 -38.65 2.43
N SER A 282 8.24 -37.98 3.22
CA SER A 282 8.23 -36.52 3.32
C SER A 282 8.50 -35.83 1.98
N LYS A 283 9.40 -36.37 1.15
CA LYS A 283 9.63 -35.86 -0.20
C LYS A 283 8.39 -35.98 -1.11
N ILE A 284 7.52 -36.92 -0.85
CA ILE A 284 6.28 -37.10 -1.61
C ILE A 284 5.25 -36.04 -1.23
N TYR A 285 5.05 -35.76 0.06
CA TYR A 285 4.00 -34.89 0.56
C TYR A 285 4.45 -33.44 0.77
N ILE A 286 5.65 -33.20 1.31
CA ILE A 286 6.14 -31.84 1.64
C ILE A 286 6.68 -31.14 0.40
N ARG A 287 7.41 -31.85 -0.51
CA ARG A 287 8.02 -31.22 -1.69
C ARG A 287 7.02 -30.53 -2.63
N PRO A 288 5.84 -31.08 -2.94
CA PRO A 288 4.83 -30.36 -3.72
C PRO A 288 4.39 -29.05 -3.06
N ILE A 289 4.23 -29.07 -1.73
CA ILE A 289 3.88 -27.85 -0.96
C ILE A 289 5.02 -26.84 -1.05
N THR A 290 6.28 -27.28 -0.90
CA THR A 290 7.46 -26.40 -1.06
C THR A 290 7.46 -25.70 -2.42
N ILE A 291 7.21 -26.46 -3.48
CA ILE A 291 7.17 -25.91 -4.85
C ILE A 291 6.02 -24.90 -4.98
N THR A 292 4.85 -25.21 -4.44
CA THR A 292 3.70 -24.28 -4.43
C THR A 292 4.03 -22.99 -3.68
N VAL A 293 4.65 -23.09 -2.50
CA VAL A 293 5.07 -21.93 -1.69
C VAL A 293 6.06 -21.05 -2.49
N LEU A 294 7.10 -21.66 -3.08
CA LEU A 294 8.12 -20.91 -3.86
C LEU A 294 7.51 -20.23 -5.10
N ILE A 295 6.66 -20.95 -5.83
CA ILE A 295 5.99 -20.38 -7.02
C ILE A 295 5.06 -19.24 -6.59
N SER A 296 4.32 -19.40 -5.50
CA SER A 296 3.42 -18.35 -4.97
C SER A 296 4.20 -17.10 -4.54
N LEU A 297 5.27 -17.29 -3.77
CA LEU A 297 6.12 -16.17 -3.29
C LEU A 297 6.72 -15.34 -4.42
N LEU A 298 7.10 -15.97 -5.54
CA LEU A 298 7.70 -15.23 -6.66
C LEU A 298 6.65 -14.75 -7.65
N GLY A 299 5.65 -15.57 -7.92
CA GLY A 299 4.65 -15.30 -8.95
C GLY A 299 3.61 -14.26 -8.55
N LEU A 300 3.33 -14.10 -7.24
CA LEU A 300 2.32 -13.18 -6.73
C LEU A 300 2.86 -11.78 -6.40
N ILE A 301 4.18 -11.57 -6.41
CA ILE A 301 4.79 -10.27 -6.07
C ILE A 301 4.13 -9.07 -6.79
N PRO A 302 3.92 -9.08 -8.11
CA PRO A 302 3.30 -7.93 -8.77
C PRO A 302 1.88 -7.65 -8.29
N LEU A 303 1.11 -8.71 -8.02
CA LEU A 303 -0.25 -8.60 -7.51
C LEU A 303 -0.28 -8.13 -6.05
N GLU A 304 0.66 -8.61 -5.23
CA GLU A 304 0.82 -8.19 -3.83
C GLU A 304 1.17 -6.70 -3.74
N LEU A 305 2.12 -6.23 -4.54
CA LEU A 305 2.52 -4.82 -4.60
C LEU A 305 1.36 -3.92 -5.04
N TYR A 306 0.60 -4.35 -6.04
CA TYR A 306 -0.60 -3.63 -6.47
C TYR A 306 -1.65 -3.58 -5.36
N ALA A 307 -1.93 -4.73 -4.72
CA ALA A 307 -2.91 -4.81 -3.64
C ALA A 307 -2.52 -3.93 -2.43
N VAL A 308 -1.25 -3.96 -2.00
CA VAL A 308 -0.76 -3.12 -0.89
C VAL A 308 -0.90 -1.63 -1.22
N LYS A 309 -0.60 -1.22 -2.47
CA LYS A 309 -0.76 0.15 -2.92
C LYS A 309 -2.22 0.62 -2.87
N GLU A 310 -3.14 -0.21 -3.34
CA GLU A 310 -4.58 0.11 -3.28
C GLU A 310 -5.10 0.13 -1.84
N ILE A 311 -4.72 -0.86 -1.01
CA ILE A 311 -5.10 -0.89 0.41
C ILE A 311 -4.62 0.39 1.12
N MET A 312 -3.36 0.81 0.89
CA MET A 312 -2.83 2.04 1.47
C MET A 312 -3.61 3.27 1.00
N TYR A 313 -3.89 3.38 -0.29
CA TYR A 313 -4.68 4.47 -0.84
C TYR A 313 -6.05 4.57 -0.17
N TYR A 314 -6.81 3.46 -0.11
CA TYR A 314 -8.15 3.44 0.51
C TYR A 314 -8.10 3.69 2.02
N SER A 315 -7.09 3.20 2.72
CA SER A 315 -6.90 3.41 4.16
C SER A 315 -6.64 4.88 4.49
N MET A 316 -5.95 5.60 3.59
CA MET A 316 -5.55 7.00 3.78
C MET A 316 -6.53 8.01 3.17
N LEU A 317 -7.69 7.59 2.66
CA LEU A 317 -8.67 8.52 2.08
C LEU A 317 -9.14 9.61 3.06
N LYS A 318 -9.22 9.31 4.36
CA LYS A 318 -9.64 10.27 5.40
C LYS A 318 -8.49 11.13 5.95
N PHE A 319 -7.26 10.82 5.58
CA PHE A 319 -6.09 11.60 6.01
C PHE A 319 -6.12 12.98 5.34
N SER A 320 -5.88 14.06 6.11
CA SER A 320 -5.91 15.45 5.62
C SER A 320 -4.69 15.83 4.75
N GLY A 321 -3.96 14.85 4.24
CA GLY A 321 -2.82 14.97 3.35
C GLY A 321 -2.85 13.86 2.32
N TYR A 322 -1.70 13.61 1.70
CA TYR A 322 -1.48 12.45 0.85
C TYR A 322 -0.21 11.73 1.30
N LEU A 323 -0.35 10.46 1.67
CA LEU A 323 0.74 9.62 2.10
C LEU A 323 1.07 8.63 0.98
N GLU A 324 2.18 8.87 0.29
CA GLU A 324 2.64 7.98 -0.77
C GLU A 324 3.35 6.77 -0.19
N LEU A 325 2.83 5.59 -0.50
CA LEU A 325 3.42 4.33 -0.04
C LEU A 325 4.84 4.15 -0.60
N TYR A 326 5.80 4.00 0.30
CA TYR A 326 7.20 3.74 -0.04
C TYR A 326 7.53 2.27 0.14
N ILE A 327 7.76 1.57 -0.96
CA ILE A 327 8.18 0.17 -0.96
C ILE A 327 9.57 0.05 -1.58
N SER A 328 10.57 -0.24 -0.76
CA SER A 328 11.92 -0.56 -1.26
C SER A 328 12.03 -2.05 -1.60
N PRO A 329 12.94 -2.44 -2.50
CA PRO A 329 13.22 -3.85 -2.76
C PRO A 329 13.60 -4.64 -1.51
N LYS A 330 14.23 -4.00 -0.52
CA LYS A 330 14.59 -4.59 0.78
C LYS A 330 13.36 -5.10 1.55
N ILE A 331 12.25 -4.37 1.50
CA ILE A 331 10.99 -4.72 2.16
C ILE A 331 10.42 -6.01 1.56
N VAL A 332 10.41 -6.11 0.25
CA VAL A 332 9.93 -7.32 -0.47
C VAL A 332 10.81 -8.53 -0.13
N ILE A 333 12.13 -8.35 -0.15
CA ILE A 333 13.08 -9.42 0.22
C ILE A 333 12.86 -9.86 1.66
N LEU A 334 12.68 -8.92 2.61
CA LEU A 334 12.44 -9.22 4.01
C LEU A 334 11.13 -10.00 4.22
N SER A 335 10.06 -9.61 3.53
CA SER A 335 8.78 -10.34 3.53
C SER A 335 8.95 -11.78 3.04
N ILE A 336 9.67 -11.99 1.94
CA ILE A 336 9.99 -13.31 1.40
C ILE A 336 10.79 -14.14 2.40
N LEU A 337 11.83 -13.56 3.01
CA LEU A 337 12.70 -14.25 3.97
C LEU A 337 11.92 -14.73 5.20
N ILE A 338 11.05 -13.89 5.77
CA ILE A 338 10.22 -14.26 6.92
C ILE A 338 9.25 -15.37 6.53
N THR A 339 8.61 -15.28 5.37
CA THR A 339 7.69 -16.31 4.90
C THR A 339 8.42 -17.65 4.68
N ILE A 340 9.60 -17.65 4.08
CA ILE A 340 10.43 -18.85 3.88
C ILE A 340 10.86 -19.43 5.23
N THR A 341 11.32 -18.60 6.16
CA THR A 341 11.76 -19.05 7.50
C THR A 341 10.60 -19.70 8.26
N THR A 342 9.43 -19.07 8.26
CA THR A 342 8.20 -19.62 8.86
C THR A 342 7.81 -20.93 8.19
N TYR A 343 7.87 -21.01 6.86
CA TYR A 343 7.58 -22.24 6.12
C TYR A 343 8.56 -23.36 6.50
N ILE A 344 9.87 -23.10 6.56
CA ILE A 344 10.88 -24.10 6.96
C ILE A 344 10.58 -24.62 8.36
N PHE A 345 10.28 -23.74 9.30
CA PHE A 345 9.90 -24.10 10.67
C PHE A 345 8.70 -25.05 10.68
N VAL A 346 7.62 -24.67 10.03
CA VAL A 346 6.40 -25.49 9.94
C VAL A 346 6.66 -26.82 9.22
N SER A 347 7.42 -26.82 8.13
CA SER A 347 7.78 -28.03 7.40
C SER A 347 8.56 -29.03 8.27
N THR A 348 9.44 -28.52 9.13
CA THR A 348 10.20 -29.34 10.08
C THR A 348 9.27 -29.98 11.12
N LEU A 349 8.31 -29.24 11.64
CA LEU A 349 7.28 -29.79 12.54
C LEU A 349 6.46 -30.91 11.86
N GLN A 350 6.06 -30.69 10.62
CA GLN A 350 5.30 -31.70 9.87
C GLN A 350 6.15 -32.95 9.53
N PHE A 351 7.44 -32.76 9.20
CA PHE A 351 8.37 -33.88 9.03
C PHE A 351 8.44 -34.74 10.30
N TYR A 352 8.61 -34.09 11.46
CA TYR A 352 8.67 -34.79 12.74
C TYR A 352 7.36 -35.54 13.04
N ARG A 353 6.21 -34.94 12.72
CA ARG A 353 4.90 -35.58 12.87
C ARG A 353 4.77 -36.84 11.98
N ILE A 354 5.10 -36.76 10.68
CA ILE A 354 5.08 -37.91 9.77
C ILE A 354 6.00 -39.03 10.27
N SER A 355 7.14 -38.70 10.84
CA SER A 355 8.09 -39.66 11.38
C SER A 355 7.54 -40.41 12.59
N LYS A 356 6.72 -39.76 13.43
CA LYS A 356 6.12 -40.35 14.64
C LYS A 356 4.80 -41.09 14.41
N MET A 357 4.22 -41.10 13.21
CA MET A 357 3.03 -41.88 12.91
C MET A 357 3.32 -43.38 13.03
N ASN A 358 2.60 -44.07 13.94
CA ASN A 358 2.76 -45.49 14.24
C ASN A 358 1.79 -46.35 13.41
N PHE A 359 2.26 -47.50 12.93
CA PHE A 359 1.50 -48.50 12.14
C PHE A 359 0.30 -49.11 12.83
N SER A 360 0.25 -49.11 14.17
CA SER A 360 -0.65 -49.94 14.96
C SER A 360 -2.12 -49.49 14.98
N GLU A 361 -2.42 -48.23 14.67
CA GLU A 361 -3.79 -47.71 14.66
C GLU A 361 -4.60 -48.11 13.42
N VAL A 362 -3.95 -48.29 12.26
CA VAL A 362 -4.64 -48.67 11.01
C VAL A 362 -5.04 -50.16 10.99
N LEU A 363 -4.28 -51.00 11.67
CA LEU A 363 -4.63 -52.41 11.83
C LEU A 363 -5.76 -52.62 12.87
N LYS A 364 -5.85 -51.76 13.87
CA LYS A 364 -6.85 -51.82 14.93
C LYS A 364 -8.26 -51.36 14.55
N ASN A 365 -8.37 -50.47 13.55
CA ASN A 365 -9.68 -49.94 13.09
C ASN A 365 -10.30 -50.75 11.94
N ARG A 366 -9.82 -51.96 11.65
CA ARG A 366 -10.37 -52.90 10.68
C ARG A 366 -10.93 -54.19 11.28
N GLU A 367 -10.87 -54.35 12.58
CA GLU A 367 -11.68 -55.27 13.32
C GLU A 367 -12.92 -54.54 13.87
#